data_adf9b9f9bcc58078bcb1cfe2c73e8b39
#
_entry.id   adf9b9f9bcc58078bcb1cfe2c73e8b39
#
_cell.length_a   1.000
_cell.length_b   1.000
_cell.length_c   1.000
_cell.angle_alpha   90.00
_cell.angle_beta   90.00
_cell.angle_gamma   90.00
#
_symmetry.space_group_name_H-M   'P 1'
#
loop_
_entity.id
_entity.type
_entity.pdbx_description
1 polymer ?
#
loop_
_entity_poly.entity_id
_entity_poly.type
_entity_poly.pdbx_seq_one_letter_code
_entity_poly.pdbx_strand_id
1 'polypeptide(L)'
;MKLQRVFGNTYFIKGGTNTGVYLFENKNALLIDPGLSGLRPKNMINMFENEKIIPKYIVNTHEHEDHVGACHQIKNAYPEIAIFASDEAKLFIERPELFSDFILGGKHNKFLTEKLFHRNTEKISVDAIICEGKLQKNGVDFEVINLKGHTSGSIGILTSDGVLFAGDLLIGEETLSKYDFLFLQDVEEYLKSLDIVKSLDFNYIVLAHGKKVLDKNDTIL
;
A
#
# COMPACT_ATOMS: atom_id res chain seq x y z
N MET A 1 11.46 -8.34 -13.45
CA MET A 1 10.31 -8.21 -12.54
C MET A 1 9.23 -9.13 -13.07
N LYS A 2 8.40 -9.72 -12.21
CA LYS A 2 7.37 -10.69 -12.62
C LYS A 2 6.07 -10.39 -11.87
N LEU A 3 4.95 -10.49 -12.58
CA LEU A 3 3.62 -10.53 -12.00
C LEU A 3 3.37 -11.97 -11.48
N GLN A 4 3.06 -12.12 -10.20
CA GLN A 4 2.83 -13.41 -9.55
C GLN A 4 1.35 -13.52 -9.17
N ARG A 5 0.68 -14.56 -9.63
CA ARG A 5 -0.73 -14.78 -9.32
C ARG A 5 -0.88 -15.27 -7.89
N VAL A 6 -1.83 -14.66 -7.18
CA VAL A 6 -2.28 -15.13 -5.85
C VAL A 6 -3.50 -16.03 -6.05
N PHE A 7 -4.61 -15.41 -6.47
CA PHE A 7 -5.86 -16.14 -6.75
C PHE A 7 -6.73 -15.28 -7.71
N GLY A 8 -7.56 -15.92 -8.52
CA GLY A 8 -8.46 -15.23 -9.45
C GLY A 8 -7.70 -14.26 -10.35
N ASN A 9 -8.11 -13.01 -10.33
CA ASN A 9 -7.53 -11.89 -11.04
C ASN A 9 -6.59 -11.04 -10.17
N THR A 10 -6.30 -11.53 -8.97
CA THR A 10 -5.41 -10.87 -8.00
C THR A 10 -4.00 -11.42 -8.09
N TYR A 11 -3.05 -10.52 -8.23
CA TYR A 11 -1.62 -10.76 -8.38
C TYR A 11 -0.83 -9.87 -7.41
N PHE A 12 0.46 -10.12 -7.33
CA PHE A 12 1.39 -9.18 -6.71
C PHE A 12 2.73 -9.10 -7.46
N ILE A 13 3.45 -8.02 -7.24
CA ILE A 13 4.81 -7.80 -7.73
C ILE A 13 5.73 -7.75 -6.53
N LYS A 14 6.60 -8.75 -6.41
CA LYS A 14 7.53 -8.87 -5.29
C LYS A 14 8.54 -7.71 -5.23
N GLY A 15 8.80 -7.20 -4.03
CA GLY A 15 9.75 -6.12 -3.80
C GLY A 15 10.10 -5.94 -2.32
N GLY A 16 10.74 -4.84 -1.97
CA GLY A 16 10.87 -4.39 -0.58
C GLY A 16 9.49 -4.20 0.03
N THR A 17 8.64 -3.47 -0.68
CA THR A 17 7.19 -3.48 -0.51
C THR A 17 6.58 -4.28 -1.66
N ASN A 18 5.75 -5.26 -1.35
CA ASN A 18 5.00 -6.03 -2.33
C ASN A 18 3.84 -5.19 -2.87
N THR A 19 3.79 -4.96 -4.17
CA THR A 19 2.70 -4.23 -4.82
C THR A 19 1.58 -5.18 -5.19
N GLY A 20 0.38 -4.96 -4.68
CA GLY A 20 -0.81 -5.66 -5.12
C GLY A 20 -1.22 -5.22 -6.53
N VAL A 21 -1.76 -6.16 -7.32
CA VAL A 21 -2.28 -5.88 -8.66
C VAL A 21 -3.57 -6.66 -8.85
N TYR A 22 -4.66 -5.95 -9.07
CA TYR A 22 -5.88 -6.56 -9.57
C TYR A 22 -5.98 -6.30 -11.08
N LEU A 23 -6.06 -7.37 -11.85
CA LEU A 23 -6.10 -7.31 -13.31
C LEU A 23 -7.54 -7.48 -13.82
N PHE A 24 -8.10 -6.42 -14.40
CA PHE A 24 -9.42 -6.47 -15.02
C PHE A 24 -9.39 -7.19 -16.37
N GLU A 25 -10.54 -7.69 -16.83
CA GLU A 25 -10.67 -8.45 -18.10
C GLU A 25 -10.10 -7.70 -19.32
N ASN A 26 -10.23 -6.37 -19.34
CA ASN A 26 -9.75 -5.51 -20.43
C ASN A 26 -8.26 -5.14 -20.33
N LYS A 27 -7.46 -5.86 -19.52
CA LYS A 27 -6.05 -5.56 -19.24
C LYS A 27 -5.80 -4.25 -18.49
N ASN A 28 -6.84 -3.55 -18.04
CA ASN A 28 -6.64 -2.48 -17.07
C ASN A 28 -6.25 -3.07 -15.72
N ALA A 29 -5.54 -2.30 -14.89
CA ALA A 29 -5.13 -2.75 -13.57
C ALA A 29 -5.39 -1.71 -12.47
N LEU A 30 -5.71 -2.22 -11.27
CA LEU A 30 -5.64 -1.48 -10.03
C LEU A 30 -4.38 -1.94 -9.29
N LEU A 31 -3.56 -0.99 -8.89
CA LEU A 31 -2.34 -1.22 -8.11
C LEU A 31 -2.61 -0.88 -6.63
N ILE A 32 -2.05 -1.65 -5.72
CA ILE A 32 -2.07 -1.38 -4.28
C ILE A 32 -0.62 -1.23 -3.85
N ASP A 33 -0.27 -0.07 -3.28
CA ASP A 33 1.06 0.26 -2.80
C ASP A 33 2.18 0.02 -3.85
N PRO A 34 2.40 0.93 -4.78
CA PRO A 34 3.38 0.71 -5.85
C PRO A 34 4.84 0.67 -5.37
N GLY A 35 5.11 1.06 -4.13
CA GLY A 35 6.42 0.94 -3.50
C GLY A 35 7.29 2.18 -3.64
N LEU A 36 8.59 2.01 -3.43
CA LEU A 36 9.58 3.09 -3.48
C LEU A 36 9.77 3.66 -4.88
N SER A 37 10.16 4.92 -4.94
CA SER A 37 10.65 5.62 -6.13
C SER A 37 11.95 4.99 -6.69
N GLY A 38 12.42 5.47 -7.85
CA GLY A 38 13.70 5.13 -8.44
C GLY A 38 13.63 4.05 -9.53
N LEU A 39 14.35 2.94 -9.37
CA LEU A 39 14.43 1.89 -10.40
C LEU A 39 13.19 0.98 -10.42
N ARG A 40 12.54 0.80 -9.29
CA ARG A 40 11.37 -0.09 -9.18
C ARG A 40 10.23 0.31 -10.12
N PRO A 41 9.70 1.56 -10.09
CA PRO A 41 8.64 1.95 -11.00
C PRO A 41 9.04 1.87 -12.47
N LYS A 42 10.29 2.15 -12.85
CA LYS A 42 10.77 1.96 -14.22
C LYS A 42 10.64 0.50 -14.68
N ASN A 43 11.04 -0.44 -13.81
CA ASN A 43 10.91 -1.87 -14.11
C ASN A 43 9.45 -2.34 -14.14
N MET A 44 8.57 -1.74 -13.31
CA MET A 44 7.13 -2.01 -13.34
C MET A 44 6.49 -1.51 -14.64
N ILE A 45 6.81 -0.29 -15.06
CA ILE A 45 6.33 0.31 -16.31
C ILE A 45 6.74 -0.57 -17.50
N ASN A 46 8.01 -0.93 -17.61
CA ASN A 46 8.48 -1.83 -18.67
C ASN A 46 7.76 -3.19 -18.67
N MET A 47 7.49 -3.75 -17.48
CA MET A 47 6.72 -4.99 -17.37
C MET A 47 5.27 -4.79 -17.83
N PHE A 48 4.59 -3.72 -17.42
CA PHE A 48 3.23 -3.44 -17.83
C PHE A 48 3.13 -3.25 -19.34
N GLU A 49 4.06 -2.53 -19.96
CA GLU A 49 4.12 -2.35 -21.42
C GLU A 49 4.29 -3.70 -22.13
N ASN A 50 5.22 -4.54 -21.70
CA ASN A 50 5.47 -5.87 -22.28
C ASN A 50 4.25 -6.80 -22.17
N GLU A 51 3.54 -6.77 -21.05
CA GLU A 51 2.34 -7.58 -20.78
C GLU A 51 1.05 -6.94 -21.33
N LYS A 52 1.15 -5.73 -21.91
CA LYS A 52 0.01 -4.90 -22.38
C LYS A 52 -0.99 -4.62 -21.27
N ILE A 53 -0.51 -4.38 -20.07
CA ILE A 53 -1.30 -4.00 -18.90
C ILE A 53 -1.33 -2.47 -18.81
N ILE A 54 -2.49 -1.90 -18.55
CA ILE A 54 -2.69 -0.47 -18.42
C ILE A 54 -3.12 -0.16 -16.99
N PRO A 55 -2.23 0.33 -16.13
CA PRO A 55 -2.62 0.80 -14.80
C PRO A 55 -3.59 1.97 -14.91
N LYS A 56 -4.76 1.85 -14.28
CA LYS A 56 -5.81 2.88 -14.25
C LYS A 56 -6.05 3.43 -12.86
N TYR A 57 -5.72 2.66 -11.84
CA TYR A 57 -5.97 3.02 -10.44
C TYR A 57 -4.77 2.66 -9.59
N ILE A 58 -4.45 3.52 -8.62
CA ILE A 58 -3.58 3.22 -7.49
C ILE A 58 -4.39 3.44 -6.22
N VAL A 59 -4.34 2.50 -5.30
CA VAL A 59 -4.81 2.66 -3.93
C VAL A 59 -3.60 2.55 -3.02
N ASN A 60 -3.36 3.55 -2.20
CA ASN A 60 -2.32 3.51 -1.17
C ASN A 60 -2.95 3.13 0.17
N THR A 61 -2.40 2.10 0.82
CA THR A 61 -2.88 1.65 2.12
C THR A 61 -2.56 2.65 3.22
N HIS A 62 -1.45 3.34 3.11
CA HIS A 62 -1.03 4.42 4.01
C HIS A 62 0.03 5.32 3.35
N GLU A 63 0.50 6.32 4.06
CA GLU A 63 1.32 7.42 3.54
C GLU A 63 2.83 7.17 3.50
N HIS A 64 3.36 6.06 4.01
CA HIS A 64 4.80 5.82 4.05
C HIS A 64 5.42 5.75 2.67
N GLU A 65 6.61 6.32 2.54
CA GLU A 65 7.30 6.50 1.26
C GLU A 65 7.55 5.20 0.51
N ASP A 66 7.82 4.13 1.23
CA ASP A 66 8.05 2.82 0.62
C ASP A 66 6.77 2.16 0.10
N HIS A 67 5.60 2.78 0.32
CA HIS A 67 4.31 2.44 -0.28
C HIS A 67 3.92 3.39 -1.41
N VAL A 68 4.12 4.70 -1.23
CA VAL A 68 3.63 5.73 -2.15
C VAL A 68 4.69 6.29 -3.11
N GLY A 69 5.97 6.09 -2.83
CA GLY A 69 7.07 6.79 -3.51
C GLY A 69 7.11 6.59 -5.03
N ALA A 70 6.63 5.44 -5.53
CA ALA A 70 6.57 5.17 -6.97
C ALA A 70 5.40 5.88 -7.69
N CYS A 71 4.39 6.40 -6.96
CA CYS A 71 3.18 6.98 -7.54
C CYS A 71 3.49 8.07 -8.56
N HIS A 72 4.41 9.00 -8.24
CA HIS A 72 4.79 10.10 -9.15
C HIS A 72 5.31 9.57 -10.49
N GLN A 73 6.24 8.61 -10.47
CA GLN A 73 6.84 8.07 -11.70
C GLN A 73 5.83 7.28 -12.54
N ILE A 74 4.92 6.55 -11.88
CA ILE A 74 3.85 5.81 -12.55
C ILE A 74 2.82 6.78 -13.14
N LYS A 75 2.42 7.84 -12.40
CA LYS A 75 1.51 8.90 -12.89
C LYS A 75 2.09 9.60 -14.12
N ASN A 76 3.41 9.84 -14.16
CA ASN A 76 4.07 10.43 -15.32
C ASN A 76 4.03 9.52 -16.56
N ALA A 77 4.15 8.20 -16.37
CA ALA A 77 4.03 7.22 -17.47
C ALA A 77 2.58 6.97 -17.91
N TYR A 78 1.64 7.05 -16.96
CA TYR A 78 0.21 6.84 -17.18
C TYR A 78 -0.58 8.04 -16.63
N PRO A 79 -0.66 9.18 -17.36
CA PRO A 79 -1.27 10.41 -16.85
C PRO A 79 -2.74 10.29 -16.42
N GLU A 80 -3.47 9.34 -17.03
CA GLU A 80 -4.87 9.05 -16.74
C GLU A 80 -5.09 8.20 -15.47
N ILE A 81 -4.02 7.74 -14.82
CA ILE A 81 -4.15 6.92 -13.61
C ILE A 81 -4.72 7.75 -12.46
N ALA A 82 -5.73 7.23 -11.77
CA ALA A 82 -6.29 7.87 -10.60
C ALA A 82 -5.69 7.28 -9.32
N ILE A 83 -5.29 8.14 -8.40
CA ILE A 83 -4.65 7.80 -7.12
C ILE A 83 -5.64 8.02 -5.99
N PHE A 84 -5.81 7.00 -5.15
CA PHE A 84 -6.73 6.96 -4.01
C PHE A 84 -5.97 6.70 -2.72
N ALA A 85 -6.43 7.32 -1.64
CA ALA A 85 -5.95 7.09 -0.28
C ALA A 85 -7.06 7.45 0.73
N SER A 86 -6.89 7.10 1.99
CA SER A 86 -7.71 7.63 3.08
C SER A 86 -7.49 9.14 3.24
N ASP A 87 -8.38 9.82 3.98
CA ASP A 87 -8.28 11.27 4.19
C ASP A 87 -7.01 11.64 4.96
N GLU A 88 -6.70 10.91 6.01
CA GLU A 88 -5.50 11.14 6.82
C GLU A 88 -4.22 10.85 6.01
N ALA A 89 -4.18 9.75 5.26
CA ALA A 89 -3.02 9.42 4.42
C ALA A 89 -2.82 10.45 3.31
N LYS A 90 -3.90 10.95 2.68
CA LYS A 90 -3.85 12.00 1.68
C LYS A 90 -3.08 13.23 2.16
N LEU A 91 -3.33 13.66 3.41
CA LEU A 91 -2.67 14.82 3.99
C LEU A 91 -1.13 14.70 3.92
N PHE A 92 -0.60 13.55 4.31
CA PHE A 92 0.84 13.31 4.34
C PHE A 92 1.42 12.94 2.95
N ILE A 93 0.64 12.30 2.08
CA ILE A 93 1.04 12.01 0.69
C ILE A 93 1.23 13.31 -0.10
N GLU A 94 0.31 14.26 0.05
CA GLU A 94 0.38 15.56 -0.65
C GLU A 94 1.34 16.55 0.02
N ARG A 95 1.59 16.36 1.32
CA ARG A 95 2.43 17.21 2.17
C ARG A 95 3.44 16.37 2.95
N PRO A 96 4.39 15.69 2.28
CA PRO A 96 5.32 14.76 2.94
C PRO A 96 6.19 15.43 4.02
N GLU A 97 6.40 16.75 3.93
CA GLU A 97 7.08 17.52 4.96
C GLU A 97 6.37 17.47 6.32
N LEU A 98 5.04 17.37 6.33
CA LEU A 98 4.26 17.30 7.56
C LEU A 98 4.50 15.99 8.32
N PHE A 99 4.74 14.89 7.60
CA PHE A 99 5.02 13.61 8.23
C PHE A 99 6.30 13.64 9.08
N SER A 100 7.36 14.23 8.54
CA SER A 100 8.62 14.37 9.29
C SER A 100 8.45 15.25 10.53
N ASP A 101 7.71 16.34 10.41
CA ASP A 101 7.44 17.24 11.53
C ASP A 101 6.59 16.55 12.59
N PHE A 102 5.60 15.79 12.19
CA PHE A 102 4.76 14.98 13.08
C PHE A 102 5.58 13.96 13.88
N ILE A 103 6.41 13.16 13.20
CA ILE A 103 7.27 12.14 13.84
C ILE A 103 8.28 12.78 14.80
N LEU A 104 8.77 13.98 14.51
CA LEU A 104 9.72 14.71 15.34
C LEU A 104 9.05 15.58 16.43
N GLY A 105 7.76 15.35 16.73
CA GLY A 105 7.03 16.07 17.77
C GLY A 105 6.61 17.48 17.36
N GLY A 106 6.36 17.72 16.08
CA GLY A 106 5.87 19.00 15.54
C GLY A 106 6.95 20.07 15.41
N LYS A 107 8.23 19.73 15.61
CA LYS A 107 9.34 20.69 15.47
C LYS A 107 10.24 20.29 14.31
N HIS A 108 10.18 21.05 13.24
CA HIS A 108 11.07 20.85 12.10
C HIS A 108 12.55 20.82 12.52
N ASN A 109 13.24 19.74 12.16
CA ASN A 109 14.66 19.59 12.36
C ASN A 109 15.32 19.13 11.05
N LYS A 110 15.89 20.08 10.32
CA LYS A 110 16.50 19.83 9.01
C LYS A 110 17.49 18.67 9.02
N PHE A 111 18.36 18.58 10.04
CA PHE A 111 19.35 17.50 10.14
C PHE A 111 18.70 16.13 10.32
N LEU A 112 17.71 16.02 11.22
CA LEU A 112 17.00 14.75 11.43
C LEU A 112 16.12 14.39 10.21
N THR A 113 15.45 15.37 9.63
CA THR A 113 14.66 15.18 8.42
C THR A 113 15.54 14.66 7.28
N GLU A 114 16.67 15.30 7.03
CA GLU A 114 17.63 14.86 6.00
C GLU A 114 18.20 13.47 6.31
N LYS A 115 18.46 13.14 7.57
CA LYS A 115 19.07 11.88 7.98
C LYS A 115 18.10 10.70 8.03
N LEU A 116 16.87 10.92 8.47
CA LEU A 116 15.87 9.87 8.69
C LEU A 116 14.90 9.74 7.51
N PHE A 117 14.63 10.84 6.80
CA PHE A 117 13.62 10.92 5.74
C PHE A 117 14.25 11.39 4.42
N HIS A 118 15.43 10.92 4.12
CA HIS A 118 16.31 11.34 3.00
C HIS A 118 15.73 11.24 1.60
N ARG A 119 14.50 10.84 1.49
CA ARG A 119 13.96 10.52 0.19
C ARG A 119 13.19 11.73 -0.30
N ASN A 120 13.66 12.30 -1.41
CA ASN A 120 12.91 13.31 -2.16
C ASN A 120 11.60 12.67 -2.62
N THR A 121 10.61 12.68 -1.75
CA THR A 121 9.27 12.28 -2.14
C THR A 121 8.73 13.40 -3.02
N GLU A 122 8.66 13.14 -4.31
CA GLU A 122 7.98 14.03 -5.25
C GLU A 122 6.53 14.19 -4.79
N LYS A 123 6.02 15.41 -4.82
CA LYS A 123 4.63 15.70 -4.45
C LYS A 123 3.68 14.89 -5.33
N ILE A 124 2.81 14.15 -4.69
CA ILE A 124 1.81 13.31 -5.33
C ILE A 124 0.45 13.93 -5.03
N SER A 125 -0.37 14.15 -6.06
CA SER A 125 -1.76 14.53 -5.86
C SER A 125 -2.61 13.29 -5.72
N VAL A 126 -3.42 13.21 -4.68
CA VAL A 126 -4.43 12.15 -4.47
C VAL A 126 -5.73 12.62 -5.13
N ASP A 127 -6.14 11.90 -6.17
CA ASP A 127 -7.30 12.29 -7.00
C ASP A 127 -8.64 12.16 -6.25
N ALA A 128 -8.75 11.17 -5.33
CA ALA A 128 -9.94 11.02 -4.51
C ALA A 128 -9.65 10.31 -3.17
N ILE A 129 -10.43 10.70 -2.16
CA ILE A 129 -10.47 10.04 -0.85
C ILE A 129 -11.34 8.80 -0.96
N ILE A 130 -10.89 7.71 -0.31
CA ILE A 130 -11.69 6.51 -0.11
C ILE A 130 -11.90 6.27 1.39
N CYS A 131 -13.11 5.86 1.73
CA CYS A 131 -13.52 5.54 3.09
C CYS A 131 -13.80 4.04 3.21
N GLU A 132 -13.89 3.58 4.45
CA GLU A 132 -14.34 2.23 4.77
C GLU A 132 -15.65 1.87 4.04
N GLY A 133 -15.69 0.63 3.55
CA GLY A 133 -16.81 0.08 2.80
C GLY A 133 -16.47 -0.25 1.35
N LYS A 134 -17.47 -0.21 0.49
CA LYS A 134 -17.38 -0.67 -0.90
C LYS A 134 -16.67 0.34 -1.81
N LEU A 135 -15.63 -0.12 -2.50
CA LEU A 135 -14.96 0.59 -3.58
C LEU A 135 -15.22 -0.15 -4.91
N GLN A 136 -15.98 0.45 -5.80
CA GLN A 136 -16.25 -0.13 -7.12
C GLN A 136 -15.36 0.48 -8.20
N LYS A 137 -14.65 -0.36 -8.95
CA LYS A 137 -13.83 0.03 -10.12
C LYS A 137 -14.05 -0.94 -11.28
N ASN A 138 -14.31 -0.43 -12.46
CA ASN A 138 -14.56 -1.23 -13.67
C ASN A 138 -15.60 -2.36 -13.47
N GLY A 139 -16.64 -2.12 -12.67
CA GLY A 139 -17.68 -3.11 -12.37
C GLY A 139 -17.27 -4.17 -11.33
N VAL A 140 -16.06 -4.11 -10.80
CA VAL A 140 -15.57 -5.01 -9.74
C VAL A 140 -15.64 -4.31 -8.39
N ASP A 141 -16.08 -5.05 -7.38
CA ASP A 141 -16.19 -4.57 -6.01
C ASP A 141 -14.95 -4.98 -5.20
N PHE A 142 -14.42 -4.02 -4.47
CA PHE A 142 -13.38 -4.17 -3.45
C PHE A 142 -13.97 -3.70 -2.13
N GLU A 143 -13.45 -4.20 -1.04
CA GLU A 143 -13.79 -3.69 0.29
C GLU A 143 -12.60 -2.92 0.86
N VAL A 144 -12.85 -1.70 1.29
CA VAL A 144 -11.91 -0.85 2.02
C VAL A 144 -12.18 -1.03 3.50
N ILE A 145 -11.15 -1.35 4.27
CA ILE A 145 -11.24 -1.68 5.70
C ILE A 145 -10.36 -0.69 6.46
N ASN A 146 -10.89 -0.06 7.50
CA ASN A 146 -10.05 0.75 8.38
C ASN A 146 -9.15 -0.15 9.21
N LEU A 147 -7.83 0.02 9.05
CA LEU A 147 -6.80 -0.75 9.77
C LEU A 147 -5.79 0.20 10.42
N LYS A 148 -6.31 1.12 11.24
CA LYS A 148 -5.52 2.14 11.94
C LYS A 148 -4.56 1.55 12.96
N GLY A 149 -3.55 2.32 13.32
CA GLY A 149 -2.60 1.99 14.38
C GLY A 149 -1.15 2.01 13.92
N HIS A 150 -0.81 1.40 12.78
CA HIS A 150 0.49 1.63 12.15
C HIS A 150 0.62 3.10 11.77
N THR A 151 -0.33 3.63 11.02
CA THR A 151 -0.60 5.06 10.90
C THR A 151 -2.09 5.35 11.13
N SER A 152 -2.45 6.62 11.37
CA SER A 152 -3.85 7.02 11.52
C SER A 152 -4.63 6.89 10.21
N GLY A 153 -3.94 6.94 9.07
CA GLY A 153 -4.51 6.80 7.73
C GLY A 153 -4.52 5.39 7.17
N SER A 154 -4.06 4.39 7.94
CA SER A 154 -3.93 3.01 7.46
C SER A 154 -5.27 2.37 7.12
N ILE A 155 -5.34 1.78 5.92
CA ILE A 155 -6.48 1.00 5.42
C ILE A 155 -6.01 -0.34 4.84
N GLY A 156 -6.91 -1.30 4.79
CA GLY A 156 -6.74 -2.54 4.03
C GLY A 156 -7.63 -2.58 2.81
N ILE A 157 -7.24 -3.39 1.81
CA ILE A 157 -8.03 -3.64 0.61
C ILE A 157 -8.26 -5.13 0.47
N LEU A 158 -9.52 -5.53 0.52
CA LEU A 158 -9.95 -6.89 0.22
C LEU A 158 -10.49 -6.94 -1.21
N THR A 159 -9.87 -7.76 -2.05
CA THR A 159 -10.31 -7.92 -3.44
C THR A 159 -11.53 -8.84 -3.54
N SER A 160 -12.28 -8.74 -4.64
CA SER A 160 -13.40 -9.65 -4.93
C SER A 160 -13.00 -11.13 -5.01
N ASP A 161 -11.71 -11.41 -5.16
CA ASP A 161 -11.16 -12.77 -5.16
C ASP A 161 -10.85 -13.29 -3.73
N GLY A 162 -11.14 -12.51 -2.68
CA GLY A 162 -10.84 -12.87 -1.30
C GLY A 162 -9.35 -12.76 -0.95
N VAL A 163 -8.60 -11.86 -1.58
CA VAL A 163 -7.20 -11.58 -1.26
C VAL A 163 -7.11 -10.25 -0.51
N LEU A 164 -6.54 -10.29 0.69
CA LEU A 164 -6.35 -9.12 1.55
C LEU A 164 -4.96 -8.51 1.36
N PHE A 165 -4.92 -7.18 1.26
CA PHE A 165 -3.73 -6.34 1.36
C PHE A 165 -3.93 -5.43 2.57
N ALA A 166 -3.24 -5.70 3.66
CA ALA A 166 -3.45 -5.02 4.96
C ALA A 166 -2.40 -3.93 5.26
N GLY A 167 -1.64 -3.49 4.24
CA GLY A 167 -0.52 -2.57 4.46
C GLY A 167 0.47 -3.12 5.49
N ASP A 168 0.92 -2.29 6.40
CA ASP A 168 1.89 -2.62 7.44
C ASP A 168 1.27 -3.08 8.77
N LEU A 169 -0.02 -3.43 8.74
CA LEU A 169 -0.64 -4.06 9.91
C LEU A 169 -0.03 -5.43 10.21
N LEU A 170 0.28 -6.22 9.16
CA LEU A 170 0.86 -7.55 9.32
C LEU A 170 2.24 -7.61 8.69
N ILE A 171 3.21 -8.00 9.48
CA ILE A 171 4.62 -8.10 9.08
C ILE A 171 5.06 -9.55 9.25
N GLY A 172 5.71 -10.09 8.23
CA GLY A 172 6.22 -11.46 8.27
C GLY A 172 7.26 -11.66 9.37
N GLU A 173 7.25 -12.82 10.02
CA GLU A 173 8.14 -13.20 11.11
C GLU A 173 9.62 -12.95 10.79
N GLU A 174 10.06 -13.25 9.55
CA GLU A 174 11.43 -12.98 9.09
C GLU A 174 11.80 -11.49 9.10
N THR A 175 10.80 -10.60 9.01
CA THR A 175 11.00 -9.15 9.07
C THR A 175 10.93 -8.68 10.50
N LEU A 176 9.96 -9.15 11.28
CA LEU A 176 9.82 -8.85 12.70
C LEU A 176 11.11 -9.16 13.48
N SER A 177 11.77 -10.30 13.21
CA SER A 177 12.99 -10.69 13.88
C SER A 177 14.20 -9.75 13.67
N LYS A 178 14.09 -8.79 12.76
CA LYS A 178 15.15 -7.82 12.45
C LYS A 178 15.02 -6.48 13.19
N TYR A 179 13.87 -6.25 13.81
CA TYR A 179 13.55 -5.00 14.47
C TYR A 179 13.23 -5.23 15.93
N ASP A 180 13.83 -4.43 16.81
CA ASP A 180 13.52 -4.46 18.25
C ASP A 180 12.14 -3.84 18.54
N PHE A 181 11.69 -2.90 17.69
CA PHE A 181 10.42 -2.20 17.82
C PHE A 181 9.79 -2.00 16.44
N LEU A 182 8.47 -2.16 16.37
CA LEU A 182 7.69 -1.74 15.22
C LEU A 182 7.35 -0.25 15.33
N PHE A 183 7.31 0.43 14.20
CA PHE A 183 6.73 1.76 14.14
C PHE A 183 5.20 1.64 14.27
N LEU A 184 4.66 2.20 15.33
CA LEU A 184 3.22 2.29 15.57
C LEU A 184 2.89 3.69 16.07
N GLN A 185 1.87 4.32 15.48
CA GLN A 185 1.36 5.61 15.96
C GLN A 185 0.40 5.41 17.14
N ASP A 186 -0.39 4.34 17.11
CA ASP A 186 -1.39 4.04 18.14
C ASP A 186 -1.49 2.53 18.36
N VAL A 187 -1.04 2.08 19.53
CA VAL A 187 -1.04 0.65 19.88
C VAL A 187 -2.46 0.12 20.09
N GLU A 188 -3.36 0.93 20.68
CA GLU A 188 -4.74 0.50 20.94
C GLU A 188 -5.49 0.29 19.63
N GLU A 189 -5.40 1.24 18.70
CA GLU A 189 -6.00 1.12 17.37
C GLU A 189 -5.36 -0.04 16.57
N TYR A 190 -4.07 -0.27 16.72
CA TYR A 190 -3.39 -1.39 16.08
C TYR A 190 -3.95 -2.75 16.54
N LEU A 191 -4.16 -2.92 17.85
CA LEU A 191 -4.74 -4.14 18.41
C LEU A 191 -6.19 -4.35 17.93
N LYS A 192 -7.01 -3.29 17.88
CA LYS A 192 -8.36 -3.35 17.30
C LYS A 192 -8.32 -3.77 15.83
N SER A 193 -7.36 -3.24 15.05
CA SER A 193 -7.19 -3.59 13.64
C SER A 193 -6.80 -5.07 13.45
N LEU A 194 -5.99 -5.64 14.34
CA LEU A 194 -5.70 -7.08 14.34
C LEU A 194 -6.98 -7.90 14.59
N ASP A 195 -7.82 -7.49 15.54
CA ASP A 195 -9.10 -8.19 15.81
C ASP A 195 -10.08 -8.06 14.65
N ILE A 196 -10.10 -6.92 13.93
CA ILE A 196 -10.87 -6.77 12.70
C ILE A 196 -10.41 -7.80 11.68
N VAL A 197 -9.09 -7.90 11.39
CA VAL A 197 -8.57 -8.84 10.39
C VAL A 197 -8.86 -10.30 10.77
N LYS A 198 -8.80 -10.66 12.06
CA LYS A 198 -9.20 -11.99 12.52
C LYS A 198 -10.64 -12.34 12.16
N SER A 199 -11.54 -11.37 12.21
CA SER A 199 -12.97 -11.55 11.93
C SER A 199 -13.33 -11.53 10.44
N LEU A 200 -12.46 -10.97 9.57
CA LEU A 200 -12.71 -10.86 8.15
C LEU A 200 -12.76 -12.23 7.46
N ASP A 201 -13.61 -12.32 6.44
CA ASP A 201 -13.64 -13.49 5.55
C ASP A 201 -12.76 -13.23 4.32
N PHE A 202 -11.55 -13.79 4.33
CA PHE A 202 -10.61 -13.77 3.21
C PHE A 202 -9.95 -15.14 3.05
N ASN A 203 -9.40 -15.40 1.87
CA ASN A 203 -8.72 -16.67 1.57
C ASN A 203 -7.20 -16.54 1.70
N TYR A 204 -6.65 -15.44 1.21
CA TYR A 204 -5.22 -15.19 1.16
C TYR A 204 -4.89 -13.78 1.63
N ILE A 205 -3.69 -13.61 2.18
CA ILE A 205 -3.13 -12.29 2.47
C ILE A 205 -1.76 -12.15 1.81
N VAL A 206 -1.53 -10.98 1.20
CA VAL A 206 -0.22 -10.58 0.69
C VAL A 206 0.36 -9.57 1.67
N LEU A 207 1.40 -9.97 2.39
CA LEU A 207 2.11 -9.07 3.29
C LEU A 207 2.84 -7.99 2.49
N ALA A 208 2.74 -6.74 2.93
CA ALA A 208 3.48 -5.65 2.31
C ALA A 208 5.00 -5.89 2.40
N HIS A 209 5.47 -6.34 3.55
CA HIS A 209 6.87 -6.72 3.80
C HIS A 209 6.97 -8.20 4.13
N GLY A 210 7.36 -9.02 3.16
CA GLY A 210 7.49 -10.45 3.36
C GLY A 210 7.75 -11.20 2.06
N LYS A 211 8.09 -12.48 2.20
CA LYS A 211 8.42 -13.33 1.04
C LYS A 211 7.26 -14.21 0.60
N LYS A 212 6.26 -14.40 1.44
CA LYS A 212 5.18 -15.36 1.24
C LYS A 212 3.83 -14.67 1.11
N VAL A 213 2.99 -15.24 0.28
CA VAL A 213 1.54 -15.13 0.38
C VAL A 213 1.12 -16.17 1.41
N LEU A 214 0.30 -15.79 2.38
CA LEU A 214 -0.22 -16.69 3.39
C LEU A 214 -1.69 -16.98 3.08
N ASP A 215 -2.15 -18.20 3.30
CA ASP A 215 -3.57 -18.44 3.41
C ASP A 215 -4.08 -18.06 4.82
N LYS A 216 -5.40 -17.94 4.96
CA LYS A 216 -5.99 -17.52 6.23
C LYS A 216 -5.63 -18.44 7.38
N ASN A 217 -5.51 -19.76 7.13
CA ASN A 217 -5.23 -20.73 8.17
C ASN A 217 -3.77 -20.69 8.64
N ASP A 218 -2.85 -20.27 7.75
CA ASP A 218 -1.44 -20.09 8.05
C ASP A 218 -1.13 -18.72 8.67
N THR A 219 -2.13 -17.80 8.67
CA THR A 219 -2.02 -16.48 9.28
C THR A 219 -2.30 -16.59 10.77
N ILE A 220 -1.26 -16.74 11.56
CA ILE A 220 -1.38 -16.69 13.03
C ILE A 220 -1.47 -15.23 13.43
N LEU A 221 -2.64 -14.80 13.85
CA LEU A 221 -2.93 -13.47 14.39
C LEU A 221 -3.11 -13.53 15.90
#